data_28cd7bcd6f41f7da8676d13845703582
#
_entry.id   28cd7bcd6f41f7da8676d13845703582
#
_cell.length_a   1.000
_cell.length_b   1.000
_cell.length_c   1.000
_cell.angle_alpha   90.00
_cell.angle_beta   90.00
_cell.angle_gamma   90.00
#
_symmetry.space_group_name_H-M   'P 1'
#
loop_
_entity.id
_entity.type
_entity.pdbx_description
1 polymer ?
#
loop_
_entity_poly.entity_id
_entity_poly.type
_entity_poly.pdbx_seq_one_letter_code
_entity_poly.pdbx_strand_id
1 'polypeptide(L)'
;LKNVTAVQLHPAKVQEGVDIAIENDVIVAIGDALTQRYPDASYKEMHGRIVMPGIVCSHNHFYSGLSRGIMANIAPCPDFISTLKNLWWRLDRALDEESLYYSGLICSLEAIKSGCTSVIDHHASPAYIGGSLSTLRDAFLKVGLRAMTCFETTDRNNGIKELQEGVEENIRFARLIDEAKKATSEPYLVEAHIGAHAPFTVPDAGLEMLREAVKATGRGLHIHAAEDLYDVSYSHHWYGKDLLARLAQFDLIDSKTLVAHGLYLSKDDITLLNQRDAFLVHNARSNMNNHVGYNHHLSDIRNLALGTDGIGSDMFEEMKFAFFKHRDAGGPLWPDSFAKALTNGNELMSRNFGAKFGLLEAGYKADLTICDYNSPTPLLADNIAGHIAFGMGSGSVHSVMVNGVMVYEDRQFNFDCDSIYAQARKAAASMWRRMDALA
;
A
#
# COMPACT_ATOMS: atom_id res chain seq x y z
N LEU A 1 20.76 -16.75 -3.05
CA LEU A 1 21.42 -15.81 -2.15
C LEU A 1 22.21 -16.61 -1.13
N LYS A 2 23.48 -16.29 -0.94
CA LYS A 2 24.38 -17.07 -0.08
C LYS A 2 24.82 -16.25 1.12
N ASN A 3 24.92 -16.91 2.29
CA ASN A 3 25.41 -16.31 3.53
C ASN A 3 24.59 -15.06 3.93
N VAL A 4 23.29 -15.28 4.19
CA VAL A 4 22.37 -14.26 4.65
C VAL A 4 22.10 -14.38 6.14
N THR A 5 21.70 -13.29 6.79
CA THR A 5 20.96 -13.30 8.04
C THR A 5 19.46 -13.22 7.68
N ALA A 6 18.80 -14.39 7.65
CA ALA A 6 17.38 -14.49 7.33
C ALA A 6 16.53 -14.01 8.53
N VAL A 7 15.71 -12.97 8.34
CA VAL A 7 14.90 -12.34 9.38
C VAL A 7 13.43 -12.35 8.98
N GLN A 8 12.60 -12.85 9.86
CA GLN A 8 11.14 -12.85 9.74
C GLN A 8 10.54 -12.12 10.93
N LEU A 9 9.57 -11.24 10.70
CA LEU A 9 9.00 -10.38 11.73
C LEU A 9 7.83 -11.04 12.45
N HIS A 10 7.03 -11.82 11.72
CA HIS A 10 5.89 -12.52 12.31
C HIS A 10 5.56 -13.80 11.50
N PRO A 11 5.60 -15.01 12.11
CA PRO A 11 6.21 -15.27 13.41
C PRO A 11 7.70 -14.89 13.42
N ALA A 12 8.18 -14.33 14.52
CA ALA A 12 9.53 -13.80 14.60
C ALA A 12 10.57 -14.94 14.52
N LYS A 13 11.57 -14.76 13.64
CA LYS A 13 12.65 -15.75 13.44
C LYS A 13 13.91 -15.05 12.93
N VAL A 14 15.07 -15.46 13.44
CA VAL A 14 16.38 -15.02 12.94
C VAL A 14 17.25 -16.23 12.72
N GLN A 15 17.88 -16.35 11.56
CA GLN A 15 18.82 -17.41 11.21
C GLN A 15 20.03 -16.79 10.51
N GLU A 16 21.20 -16.90 11.12
CA GLU A 16 22.45 -16.35 10.59
C GLU A 16 23.17 -17.37 9.72
N GLY A 17 23.87 -16.90 8.67
CA GLY A 17 24.75 -17.68 7.83
C GLY A 17 24.07 -18.70 6.93
N VAL A 18 22.75 -18.59 6.71
CA VAL A 18 22.00 -19.49 5.84
C VAL A 18 21.99 -19.03 4.38
N ASP A 19 21.66 -19.95 3.47
CA ASP A 19 21.45 -19.68 2.05
C ASP A 19 19.95 -19.67 1.75
N ILE A 20 19.53 -18.92 0.72
CA ILE A 20 18.17 -18.92 0.16
C ILE A 20 18.25 -19.31 -1.31
N ALA A 21 17.69 -20.46 -1.68
CA ALA A 21 17.56 -20.89 -3.06
C ALA A 21 16.21 -20.44 -3.64
N ILE A 22 16.26 -19.85 -4.84
CA ILE A 22 15.12 -19.30 -5.55
C ILE A 22 15.08 -19.94 -6.94
N GLU A 23 13.91 -20.39 -7.36
CA GLU A 23 13.67 -20.86 -8.71
C GLU A 23 12.52 -20.06 -9.32
N ASN A 24 12.79 -19.40 -10.45
CA ASN A 24 11.89 -18.43 -11.05
C ASN A 24 11.53 -17.31 -10.05
N ASP A 25 10.30 -17.30 -9.57
CA ASP A 25 9.77 -16.28 -8.65
C ASP A 25 9.46 -16.81 -7.24
N VAL A 26 9.91 -18.04 -6.91
CA VAL A 26 9.54 -18.75 -5.68
C VAL A 26 10.78 -19.18 -4.91
N ILE A 27 10.75 -19.04 -3.59
CA ILE A 27 11.73 -19.64 -2.68
C ILE A 27 11.53 -21.16 -2.70
N VAL A 28 12.59 -21.93 -3.01
CA VAL A 28 12.54 -23.40 -3.05
C VAL A 28 13.22 -24.05 -1.85
N ALA A 29 14.17 -23.37 -1.21
CA ALA A 29 14.83 -23.87 0.00
C ALA A 29 15.49 -22.73 0.79
N ILE A 30 15.61 -22.91 2.10
CA ILE A 30 16.40 -22.08 3.01
C ILE A 30 17.16 -23.02 3.94
N GLY A 31 18.45 -22.76 4.15
CA GLY A 31 19.29 -23.57 5.04
C GLY A 31 20.76 -23.52 4.65
N ASP A 32 21.52 -24.40 5.23
CA ASP A 32 22.97 -24.45 5.05
C ASP A 32 23.35 -25.17 3.76
N ALA A 33 24.51 -24.78 3.20
CA ALA A 33 25.19 -25.47 2.10
C ALA A 33 24.31 -25.74 0.86
N LEU A 34 23.36 -24.84 0.52
CA LEU A 34 22.47 -25.03 -0.62
C LEU A 34 23.23 -25.02 -1.96
N THR A 35 24.41 -24.41 -2.05
CA THR A 35 25.30 -24.51 -3.22
C THR A 35 25.74 -25.93 -3.55
N GLN A 36 25.81 -26.81 -2.55
CA GLN A 36 26.09 -28.25 -2.78
C GLN A 36 24.84 -28.98 -3.29
N ARG A 37 23.67 -28.61 -2.81
CA ARG A 37 22.38 -29.19 -3.21
C ARG A 37 21.94 -28.72 -4.61
N TYR A 38 22.31 -27.49 -5.00
CA TYR A 38 21.98 -26.88 -6.29
C TYR A 38 23.28 -26.45 -7.00
N PRO A 39 24.12 -27.39 -7.49
CA PRO A 39 25.43 -27.06 -8.02
C PRO A 39 25.39 -26.22 -9.32
N ASP A 40 24.31 -26.31 -10.08
CA ASP A 40 24.15 -25.57 -11.34
C ASP A 40 23.53 -24.17 -11.14
N ALA A 41 23.13 -23.81 -9.91
CA ALA A 41 22.57 -22.50 -9.62
C ALA A 41 23.65 -21.42 -9.56
N SER A 42 23.40 -20.28 -10.18
CA SER A 42 24.19 -19.08 -9.92
C SER A 42 23.98 -18.61 -8.49
N TYR A 43 24.99 -18.05 -7.86
CA TYR A 43 24.83 -17.52 -6.50
C TYR A 43 25.33 -16.08 -6.38
N LYS A 44 24.71 -15.35 -5.47
CA LYS A 44 25.11 -14.01 -5.06
C LYS A 44 25.48 -14.04 -3.57
N GLU A 45 26.71 -13.65 -3.25
CA GLU A 45 27.20 -13.54 -1.86
C GLU A 45 26.59 -12.33 -1.18
N MET A 46 25.96 -12.55 -0.02
CA MET A 46 25.27 -11.48 0.73
C MET A 46 26.07 -10.95 1.91
N HIS A 47 27.21 -11.59 2.24
CA HIS A 47 28.11 -11.15 3.31
C HIS A 47 27.42 -10.96 4.68
N GLY A 48 26.45 -11.81 5.02
CA GLY A 48 25.72 -11.72 6.28
C GLY A 48 24.64 -10.65 6.32
N ARG A 49 24.33 -9.97 5.20
CA ARG A 49 23.23 -8.97 5.16
C ARG A 49 21.91 -9.56 5.60
N ILE A 50 21.09 -8.73 6.23
CA ILE A 50 19.73 -9.10 6.59
C ILE A 50 18.88 -9.23 5.33
N VAL A 51 18.20 -10.38 5.20
CA VAL A 51 17.18 -10.62 4.18
C VAL A 51 15.86 -10.86 4.87
N MET A 52 14.87 -10.04 4.53
CA MET A 52 13.50 -10.13 5.06
C MET A 52 12.52 -10.44 3.93
N PRO A 53 11.34 -11.02 4.23
CA PRO A 53 10.21 -11.01 3.30
C PRO A 53 9.94 -9.59 2.82
N GLY A 54 9.41 -9.47 1.63
CA GLY A 54 9.07 -8.18 1.04
C GLY A 54 8.14 -7.35 1.92
N ILE A 55 8.40 -6.06 1.98
CA ILE A 55 7.59 -5.10 2.73
C ILE A 55 6.45 -4.61 1.83
N VAL A 56 5.23 -4.57 2.37
CA VAL A 56 4.03 -4.09 1.69
C VAL A 56 3.59 -2.76 2.31
N CYS A 57 3.45 -1.72 1.48
CA CYS A 57 2.70 -0.52 1.84
C CYS A 57 1.22 -0.80 1.55
N SER A 58 0.41 -1.00 2.60
CA SER A 58 -0.96 -1.53 2.46
C SER A 58 -2.02 -0.49 2.08
N HIS A 59 -1.66 0.78 2.03
CA HIS A 59 -2.51 1.87 1.52
C HIS A 59 -1.62 3.05 1.12
N ASN A 60 -1.79 3.52 -0.11
CA ASN A 60 -1.05 4.64 -0.67
C ASN A 60 -1.85 5.34 -1.77
N HIS A 61 -1.42 6.57 -2.14
CA HIS A 61 -1.96 7.35 -3.24
C HIS A 61 -0.86 7.75 -4.22
N PHE A 62 -0.58 6.92 -5.20
CA PHE A 62 0.48 7.19 -6.18
C PHE A 62 0.20 8.38 -7.10
N TYR A 63 -1.07 8.82 -7.19
CA TYR A 63 -1.39 10.05 -7.89
C TYR A 63 -0.82 11.31 -7.21
N SER A 64 -0.47 11.26 -5.91
CA SER A 64 0.03 12.40 -5.15
C SER A 64 1.54 12.62 -5.23
N GLY A 65 2.29 11.77 -5.94
CA GLY A 65 3.77 11.81 -5.95
C GLY A 65 4.38 13.14 -6.42
N LEU A 66 3.65 13.90 -7.25
CA LEU A 66 4.06 15.21 -7.73
C LEU A 66 3.56 16.38 -6.85
N SER A 67 2.97 16.09 -5.70
CA SER A 67 2.55 17.12 -4.72
C SER A 67 3.67 17.54 -3.78
N ARG A 68 4.79 16.84 -3.76
CA ARG A 68 5.92 17.14 -2.89
C ARG A 68 6.51 18.53 -3.18
N GLY A 69 6.52 19.40 -2.16
CA GLY A 69 6.97 20.78 -2.33
C GLY A 69 6.09 21.61 -3.27
N ILE A 70 4.80 21.29 -3.31
CA ILE A 70 3.81 21.92 -4.20
C ILE A 70 3.82 23.44 -4.07
N MET A 71 3.85 24.11 -5.23
CA MET A 71 3.85 25.59 -5.34
C MET A 71 2.54 26.16 -5.90
N ALA A 72 1.49 25.35 -6.00
CA ALA A 72 0.15 25.82 -6.36
C ALA A 72 -0.42 26.74 -5.26
N ASN A 73 -1.28 27.67 -5.65
CA ASN A 73 -1.95 28.58 -4.72
C ASN A 73 -3.04 27.80 -3.95
N ILE A 74 -2.75 27.43 -2.70
CA ILE A 74 -3.64 26.64 -1.83
C ILE A 74 -4.24 27.55 -0.78
N ALA A 75 -5.58 27.60 -0.72
CA ALA A 75 -6.30 28.32 0.34
C ALA A 75 -6.04 27.67 1.71
N PRO A 76 -6.16 28.40 2.83
CA PRO A 76 -6.01 27.85 4.17
C PRO A 76 -6.88 26.61 4.41
N CYS A 77 -6.33 25.62 5.10
CA CYS A 77 -6.98 24.37 5.44
C CYS A 77 -7.11 24.22 6.97
N PRO A 78 -8.09 24.90 7.60
CA PRO A 78 -8.26 24.90 9.06
C PRO A 78 -8.79 23.57 9.61
N ASP A 79 -9.36 22.73 8.76
CA ASP A 79 -9.93 21.43 9.11
C ASP A 79 -9.70 20.41 7.97
N PHE A 80 -10.03 19.15 8.24
CA PHE A 80 -9.84 18.06 7.31
C PHE A 80 -10.63 18.24 5.99
N ILE A 81 -11.89 18.67 6.07
CA ILE A 81 -12.73 18.88 4.87
C ILE A 81 -12.17 20.00 4.00
N SER A 82 -11.63 21.06 4.62
CA SER A 82 -10.93 22.12 3.89
C SER A 82 -9.65 21.61 3.22
N THR A 83 -8.91 20.71 3.88
CA THR A 83 -7.73 20.06 3.30
C THR A 83 -8.12 19.24 2.06
N LEU A 84 -9.19 18.45 2.16
CA LEU A 84 -9.71 17.72 1.00
C LEU A 84 -10.07 18.66 -0.16
N LYS A 85 -10.88 19.70 0.09
CA LYS A 85 -11.39 20.61 -0.94
C LYS A 85 -10.31 21.49 -1.55
N ASN A 86 -9.43 22.06 -0.71
CA ASN A 86 -8.47 23.07 -1.14
C ASN A 86 -7.19 22.49 -1.72
N LEU A 87 -6.83 21.25 -1.34
CA LEU A 87 -5.63 20.57 -1.78
C LEU A 87 -5.94 19.31 -2.60
N TRP A 88 -6.43 18.25 -1.97
CA TRP A 88 -6.47 16.93 -2.59
C TRP A 88 -7.46 16.82 -3.76
N TRP A 89 -8.69 17.35 -3.61
CA TRP A 89 -9.70 17.36 -4.69
C TRP A 89 -9.41 18.37 -5.81
N ARG A 90 -8.47 19.28 -5.61
CA ARG A 90 -7.94 20.11 -6.70
C ARG A 90 -6.80 19.42 -7.43
N LEU A 91 -5.93 18.74 -6.67
CA LEU A 91 -4.83 17.98 -7.23
C LEU A 91 -5.33 16.86 -8.14
N ASP A 92 -6.29 16.05 -7.66
CA ASP A 92 -6.83 14.94 -8.42
C ASP A 92 -7.53 15.38 -9.74
N ARG A 93 -8.25 16.52 -9.72
CA ARG A 93 -8.83 17.14 -10.91
C ARG A 93 -7.80 17.77 -11.86
N ALA A 94 -6.61 18.03 -11.41
CA ALA A 94 -5.54 18.59 -12.23
C ALA A 94 -4.67 17.52 -12.93
N LEU A 95 -4.88 16.25 -12.62
CA LEU A 95 -4.15 15.15 -13.24
C LEU A 95 -4.58 14.92 -14.69
N ASP A 96 -3.60 14.63 -15.53
CA ASP A 96 -3.73 14.07 -16.86
C ASP A 96 -2.86 12.80 -16.96
N GLU A 97 -2.90 12.14 -18.10
CA GLU A 97 -2.14 10.91 -18.35
C GLU A 97 -0.65 11.07 -18.05
N GLU A 98 -0.03 12.17 -18.54
CA GLU A 98 1.42 12.41 -18.34
C GLU A 98 1.77 12.62 -16.88
N SER A 99 1.05 13.49 -16.17
CA SER A 99 1.33 13.76 -14.76
C SER A 99 1.05 12.55 -13.90
N LEU A 100 0.02 11.76 -14.21
CA LEU A 100 -0.26 10.51 -13.52
C LEU A 100 0.85 9.47 -13.74
N TYR A 101 1.31 9.29 -14.98
CA TYR A 101 2.40 8.37 -15.27
C TYR A 101 3.68 8.70 -14.52
N TYR A 102 4.11 9.97 -14.55
CA TYR A 102 5.32 10.38 -13.81
C TYR A 102 5.13 10.37 -12.30
N SER A 103 3.93 10.66 -11.79
CA SER A 103 3.62 10.49 -10.38
C SER A 103 3.78 9.03 -9.96
N GLY A 104 3.21 8.11 -10.72
CA GLY A 104 3.34 6.67 -10.52
C GLY A 104 4.80 6.19 -10.56
N LEU A 105 5.60 6.69 -11.51
CA LEU A 105 7.03 6.36 -11.61
C LEU A 105 7.81 6.83 -10.37
N ILE A 106 7.64 8.09 -9.97
CA ILE A 106 8.36 8.65 -8.80
C ILE A 106 8.00 7.89 -7.53
N CYS A 107 6.72 7.63 -7.29
CA CYS A 107 6.27 6.84 -6.13
C CYS A 107 6.81 5.41 -6.17
N SER A 108 6.85 4.77 -7.35
CA SER A 108 7.41 3.42 -7.50
C SER A 108 8.90 3.36 -7.20
N LEU A 109 9.68 4.33 -7.70
CA LEU A 109 11.12 4.44 -7.40
C LEU A 109 11.37 4.61 -5.90
N GLU A 110 10.57 5.43 -5.24
CA GLU A 110 10.69 5.70 -3.80
C GLU A 110 10.25 4.51 -2.95
N ALA A 111 9.18 3.83 -3.32
CA ALA A 111 8.73 2.62 -2.65
C ALA A 111 9.84 1.56 -2.66
N ILE A 112 10.42 1.27 -3.82
CA ILE A 112 11.53 0.32 -3.95
C ILE A 112 12.76 0.78 -3.15
N LYS A 113 13.19 2.05 -3.26
CA LYS A 113 14.32 2.58 -2.48
C LYS A 113 14.12 2.46 -0.97
N SER A 114 12.87 2.56 -0.52
CA SER A 114 12.50 2.41 0.90
C SER A 114 12.31 0.96 1.34
N GLY A 115 12.53 -0.01 0.43
CA GLY A 115 12.46 -1.44 0.74
C GLY A 115 11.10 -2.08 0.50
N CYS A 116 10.09 -1.36 0.00
CA CYS A 116 8.83 -1.97 -0.40
C CYS A 116 9.02 -2.83 -1.64
N THR A 117 8.50 -4.03 -1.61
CA THR A 117 8.38 -4.90 -2.78
C THR A 117 7.00 -4.77 -3.42
N SER A 118 6.03 -4.33 -2.63
CA SER A 118 4.63 -4.25 -3.03
C SER A 118 3.93 -3.03 -2.45
N VAL A 119 2.96 -2.50 -3.19
CA VAL A 119 2.08 -1.41 -2.74
C VAL A 119 0.62 -1.73 -3.03
N ILE A 120 -0.28 -1.21 -2.19
CA ILE A 120 -1.72 -1.21 -2.44
C ILE A 120 -2.13 0.24 -2.62
N ASP A 121 -2.33 0.61 -3.87
CA ASP A 121 -2.61 1.98 -4.30
C ASP A 121 -4.12 2.24 -4.38
N HIS A 122 -4.51 3.45 -4.05
CA HIS A 122 -5.88 3.95 -4.14
C HIS A 122 -5.88 5.22 -4.99
N HIS A 123 -6.35 5.14 -6.24
CA HIS A 123 -6.15 6.15 -7.25
C HIS A 123 -7.37 7.06 -7.46
N ALA A 124 -7.13 8.37 -7.57
CA ALA A 124 -8.10 9.39 -7.97
C ALA A 124 -7.59 10.27 -9.09
N SER A 125 -8.36 10.40 -10.18
CA SER A 125 -8.15 11.35 -11.28
C SER A 125 -9.47 11.62 -12.02
N PRO A 126 -10.40 12.40 -11.45
CA PRO A 126 -11.73 12.58 -12.04
C PRO A 126 -11.73 13.28 -13.40
N ALA A 127 -10.64 13.96 -13.78
CA ALA A 127 -10.45 14.49 -15.15
C ALA A 127 -9.91 13.46 -16.15
N TYR A 128 -9.39 12.32 -15.66
CA TYR A 128 -8.84 11.24 -16.47
C TYR A 128 -9.19 9.88 -15.83
N ILE A 129 -10.45 9.44 -15.94
CA ILE A 129 -10.94 8.20 -15.34
C ILE A 129 -10.58 7.00 -16.20
N GLY A 130 -11.17 6.91 -17.39
CA GLY A 130 -10.98 5.76 -18.28
C GLY A 130 -9.54 5.60 -18.74
N GLY A 131 -8.89 4.50 -18.39
CA GLY A 131 -7.50 4.20 -18.70
C GLY A 131 -6.48 4.56 -17.64
N SER A 132 -6.85 5.34 -16.61
CA SER A 132 -5.94 5.81 -15.57
C SER A 132 -5.24 4.68 -14.81
N LEU A 133 -5.94 3.59 -14.49
CA LEU A 133 -5.35 2.42 -13.84
C LEU A 133 -4.34 1.69 -14.75
N SER A 134 -4.51 1.75 -16.08
CA SER A 134 -3.53 1.21 -17.02
C SER A 134 -2.25 2.06 -17.04
N THR A 135 -2.38 3.39 -16.97
CA THR A 135 -1.25 4.32 -16.87
C THR A 135 -0.42 4.05 -15.59
N LEU A 136 -1.07 3.84 -14.45
CA LEU A 136 -0.39 3.47 -13.21
C LEU A 136 0.27 2.08 -13.32
N ARG A 137 -0.44 1.08 -13.86
CA ARG A 137 0.13 -0.24 -14.11
C ARG A 137 1.44 -0.15 -14.91
N ASP A 138 1.47 0.64 -15.96
CA ASP A 138 2.64 0.79 -16.80
C ASP A 138 3.81 1.46 -16.04
N ALA A 139 3.52 2.37 -15.11
CA ALA A 139 4.52 2.95 -14.21
C ALA A 139 5.07 1.90 -13.22
N PHE A 140 4.21 1.08 -12.60
CA PHE A 140 4.63 -0.01 -11.71
C PHE A 140 5.52 -1.02 -12.44
N LEU A 141 5.09 -1.48 -13.62
CA LEU A 141 5.84 -2.45 -14.42
C LEU A 141 7.18 -1.91 -14.90
N LYS A 142 7.26 -0.61 -15.25
CA LYS A 142 8.52 0.04 -15.66
C LYS A 142 9.58 -0.02 -14.60
N VAL A 143 9.22 0.07 -13.33
CA VAL A 143 10.14 0.02 -12.18
C VAL A 143 10.32 -1.41 -11.65
N GLY A 144 9.39 -2.32 -11.96
CA GLY A 144 9.36 -3.68 -11.46
C GLY A 144 8.74 -3.79 -10.06
N LEU A 145 7.89 -2.84 -9.67
CA LEU A 145 7.16 -2.86 -8.40
C LEU A 145 5.91 -3.74 -8.51
N ARG A 146 5.68 -4.61 -7.52
CA ARG A 146 4.40 -5.29 -7.41
C ARG A 146 3.34 -4.32 -6.87
N ALA A 147 2.15 -4.34 -7.45
CA ALA A 147 1.09 -3.43 -7.03
C ALA A 147 -0.30 -4.07 -7.08
N MET A 148 -1.19 -3.61 -6.20
CA MET A 148 -2.62 -3.74 -6.33
C MET A 148 -3.21 -2.33 -6.39
N THR A 149 -4.07 -2.03 -7.37
CA THR A 149 -4.62 -0.68 -7.53
C THR A 149 -6.10 -0.70 -7.86
N CYS A 150 -6.79 0.39 -7.53
CA CYS A 150 -8.20 0.63 -7.81
C CYS A 150 -8.46 2.11 -8.09
N PHE A 151 -9.57 2.40 -8.76
CA PHE A 151 -10.06 3.76 -8.94
C PHE A 151 -10.99 4.17 -7.78
N GLU A 152 -10.77 5.31 -7.21
CA GLU A 152 -11.54 5.92 -6.11
C GLU A 152 -12.91 6.40 -6.58
N THR A 153 -13.89 5.50 -6.64
CA THR A 153 -15.25 5.79 -7.09
C THR A 153 -15.94 6.78 -6.15
N THR A 154 -16.54 7.83 -6.70
CA THR A 154 -17.18 8.93 -5.94
C THR A 154 -18.19 9.67 -6.81
N ASP A 155 -19.11 10.41 -6.21
CA ASP A 155 -20.07 11.29 -6.90
C ASP A 155 -19.77 12.79 -6.74
N ARG A 156 -18.63 13.14 -6.15
CA ARG A 156 -18.34 14.49 -5.62
C ARG A 156 -18.20 15.62 -6.64
N ASN A 157 -17.90 15.32 -7.92
CA ASN A 157 -17.73 16.35 -8.95
C ASN A 157 -18.88 16.35 -9.96
N ASN A 158 -19.13 15.23 -10.64
CA ASN A 158 -20.14 15.10 -11.69
C ASN A 158 -21.32 14.19 -11.31
N GLY A 159 -21.50 13.93 -10.02
CA GLY A 159 -22.58 13.11 -9.50
C GLY A 159 -22.54 11.67 -9.98
N ILE A 160 -23.73 11.11 -10.22
CA ILE A 160 -23.90 9.69 -10.57
C ILE A 160 -23.12 9.28 -11.84
N LYS A 161 -22.89 10.19 -12.76
CA LYS A 161 -22.13 9.92 -13.99
C LYS A 161 -20.67 9.59 -13.69
N GLU A 162 -20.02 10.43 -12.85
CA GLU A 162 -18.64 10.19 -12.39
C GLU A 162 -18.53 8.88 -11.64
N LEU A 163 -19.51 8.61 -10.78
CA LEU A 163 -19.58 7.37 -10.03
C LEU A 163 -19.66 6.15 -10.96
N GLN A 164 -20.50 6.18 -11.99
CA GLN A 164 -20.59 5.12 -12.99
C GLN A 164 -19.27 4.92 -13.74
N GLU A 165 -18.65 6.01 -14.22
CA GLU A 165 -17.36 5.97 -14.93
C GLU A 165 -16.25 5.37 -14.02
N GLY A 166 -16.23 5.70 -12.72
CA GLY A 166 -15.29 5.11 -11.76
C GLY A 166 -15.49 3.62 -11.54
N VAL A 167 -16.74 3.17 -11.40
CA VAL A 167 -17.07 1.74 -11.31
C VAL A 167 -16.69 1.00 -12.59
N GLU A 168 -16.97 1.58 -13.76
CA GLU A 168 -16.62 1.02 -15.07
C GLU A 168 -15.12 0.87 -15.24
N GLU A 169 -14.31 1.86 -14.79
CA GLU A 169 -12.84 1.77 -14.83
C GLU A 169 -12.31 0.64 -13.95
N ASN A 170 -12.83 0.49 -12.72
CA ASN A 170 -12.48 -0.63 -11.85
C ASN A 170 -12.77 -1.99 -12.52
N ILE A 171 -13.97 -2.15 -13.11
CA ILE A 171 -14.36 -3.40 -13.80
C ILE A 171 -13.50 -3.62 -15.05
N ARG A 172 -13.28 -2.57 -15.87
CA ARG A 172 -12.45 -2.63 -17.08
C ARG A 172 -11.04 -3.11 -16.73
N PHE A 173 -10.45 -2.51 -15.69
CA PHE A 173 -9.10 -2.85 -15.28
C PHE A 173 -9.02 -4.27 -14.72
N ALA A 174 -9.97 -4.71 -13.90
CA ALA A 174 -10.03 -6.08 -13.41
C ALA A 174 -10.09 -7.10 -14.56
N ARG A 175 -10.89 -6.84 -15.60
CA ARG A 175 -10.97 -7.69 -16.81
C ARG A 175 -9.64 -7.71 -17.56
N LEU A 176 -9.00 -6.55 -17.73
CA LEU A 176 -7.70 -6.45 -18.38
C LEU A 176 -6.64 -7.31 -17.64
N ILE A 177 -6.62 -7.28 -16.32
CA ILE A 177 -5.73 -8.13 -15.51
C ILE A 177 -6.05 -9.61 -15.71
N ASP A 178 -7.33 -10.00 -15.72
CA ASP A 178 -7.73 -11.40 -15.94
C ASP A 178 -7.34 -11.91 -17.35
N GLU A 179 -7.44 -11.05 -18.35
CA GLU A 179 -7.01 -11.35 -19.72
C GLU A 179 -5.48 -11.51 -19.79
N ALA A 180 -4.72 -10.61 -19.15
CA ALA A 180 -3.27 -10.70 -19.10
C ALA A 180 -2.80 -11.99 -18.41
N LYS A 181 -3.44 -12.41 -17.32
CA LYS A 181 -3.16 -13.68 -16.64
C LYS A 181 -3.38 -14.90 -17.53
N LYS A 182 -4.36 -14.85 -18.43
CA LYS A 182 -4.65 -15.95 -19.37
C LYS A 182 -3.72 -15.99 -20.59
N ALA A 183 -3.22 -14.81 -20.99
CA ALA A 183 -2.43 -14.66 -22.21
C ALA A 183 -0.96 -15.05 -22.05
N THR A 184 -0.43 -15.10 -20.84
CA THR A 184 1.00 -15.33 -20.58
C THR A 184 1.21 -16.31 -19.43
N SER A 185 2.28 -17.12 -19.55
CA SER A 185 2.81 -17.90 -18.42
C SER A 185 3.74 -17.07 -17.53
N GLU A 186 4.02 -15.83 -17.93
CA GLU A 186 4.86 -14.93 -17.14
C GLU A 186 4.17 -14.51 -15.85
N PRO A 187 4.91 -14.44 -14.73
CA PRO A 187 4.39 -13.96 -13.47
C PRO A 187 3.91 -12.52 -13.60
N TYR A 188 2.68 -12.26 -13.21
CA TYR A 188 2.17 -10.90 -13.28
C TYR A 188 2.37 -10.15 -11.96
N LEU A 189 2.68 -8.86 -12.06
CA LEU A 189 3.04 -8.03 -10.91
C LEU A 189 1.88 -7.16 -10.41
N VAL A 190 0.82 -6.97 -11.21
CA VAL A 190 -0.23 -6.00 -10.89
C VAL A 190 -1.58 -6.68 -10.78
N GLU A 191 -2.31 -6.40 -9.70
CA GLU A 191 -3.67 -6.87 -9.46
C GLU A 191 -4.63 -5.69 -9.37
N ALA A 192 -5.90 -5.94 -9.65
CA ALA A 192 -7.00 -5.00 -9.49
C ALA A 192 -7.67 -5.14 -8.12
N HIS A 193 -8.18 -4.02 -7.61
CA HIS A 193 -9.12 -3.99 -6.50
C HIS A 193 -10.35 -3.17 -6.93
N ILE A 194 -11.43 -3.12 -6.15
CA ILE A 194 -12.55 -2.22 -6.39
C ILE A 194 -12.43 -1.05 -5.41
N GLY A 195 -12.34 0.17 -5.94
CA GLY A 195 -12.11 1.37 -5.13
C GLY A 195 -13.38 2.19 -4.89
N ALA A 196 -13.49 2.74 -3.70
CA ALA A 196 -14.45 3.76 -3.34
C ALA A 196 -13.78 4.82 -2.47
N HIS A 197 -14.12 6.10 -2.63
CA HIS A 197 -13.52 7.16 -1.84
C HIS A 197 -13.84 6.99 -0.35
N ALA A 198 -15.03 7.33 0.06
CA ALA A 198 -15.46 7.25 1.46
C ALA A 198 -16.99 7.14 1.56
N PRO A 199 -17.55 6.63 2.67
CA PRO A 199 -18.99 6.47 2.83
C PRO A 199 -19.78 7.76 2.62
N PHE A 200 -19.23 8.93 2.92
CA PHE A 200 -19.92 10.23 2.77
C PHE A 200 -19.92 10.77 1.33
N THR A 201 -19.17 10.19 0.41
CA THR A 201 -19.11 10.59 -1.01
C THR A 201 -19.62 9.48 -1.95
N VAL A 202 -20.21 8.43 -1.39
CA VAL A 202 -20.80 7.33 -2.16
C VAL A 202 -22.21 7.05 -1.64
N PRO A 203 -23.26 7.49 -2.37
CA PRO A 203 -24.66 7.24 -1.99
C PRO A 203 -25.01 5.76 -2.11
N ASP A 204 -26.16 5.33 -1.55
CA ASP A 204 -26.59 3.92 -1.57
C ASP A 204 -26.67 3.35 -2.99
N ALA A 205 -27.10 4.14 -3.97
CA ALA A 205 -27.06 3.73 -5.38
C ALA A 205 -25.64 3.41 -5.87
N GLY A 206 -24.64 4.13 -5.37
CA GLY A 206 -23.23 3.86 -5.65
C GLY A 206 -22.74 2.61 -4.95
N LEU A 207 -23.12 2.39 -3.70
CA LEU A 207 -22.78 1.15 -2.98
C LEU A 207 -23.37 -0.08 -3.67
N GLU A 208 -24.57 0.03 -4.24
CA GLU A 208 -25.17 -1.03 -5.05
C GLU A 208 -24.34 -1.34 -6.30
N MET A 209 -23.87 -0.33 -7.02
CA MET A 209 -23.00 -0.51 -8.19
C MET A 209 -21.66 -1.15 -7.82
N LEU A 210 -21.08 -0.73 -6.70
CA LEU A 210 -19.84 -1.32 -6.16
C LEU A 210 -20.06 -2.78 -5.75
N ARG A 211 -21.19 -3.13 -5.15
CA ARG A 211 -21.55 -4.52 -4.85
C ARG A 211 -21.54 -5.39 -6.10
N GLU A 212 -22.20 -4.92 -7.17
CA GLU A 212 -22.22 -5.67 -8.44
C GLU A 212 -20.81 -5.76 -9.06
N ALA A 213 -19.97 -4.73 -8.92
CA ALA A 213 -18.59 -4.76 -9.37
C ALA A 213 -17.74 -5.80 -8.60
N VAL A 214 -17.81 -5.79 -7.27
CA VAL A 214 -17.16 -6.77 -6.37
C VAL A 214 -17.57 -8.18 -6.76
N LYS A 215 -18.88 -8.42 -6.89
CA LYS A 215 -19.45 -9.73 -7.27
C LYS A 215 -19.02 -10.18 -8.67
N ALA A 216 -19.02 -9.26 -9.65
CA ALA A 216 -18.68 -9.59 -11.04
C ALA A 216 -17.19 -9.87 -11.22
N THR A 217 -16.32 -9.28 -10.39
CA THR A 217 -14.85 -9.38 -10.53
C THR A 217 -14.21 -10.34 -9.52
N GLY A 218 -14.88 -10.66 -8.41
CA GLY A 218 -14.34 -11.44 -7.29
C GLY A 218 -13.25 -10.72 -6.49
N ARG A 219 -13.10 -9.38 -6.69
CA ARG A 219 -12.16 -8.52 -5.96
C ARG A 219 -12.82 -7.98 -4.69
N GLY A 220 -11.99 -7.60 -3.70
CA GLY A 220 -12.45 -6.91 -2.51
C GLY A 220 -12.66 -5.41 -2.73
N LEU A 221 -13.24 -4.75 -1.72
CA LEU A 221 -13.38 -3.29 -1.68
C LEU A 221 -12.18 -2.64 -0.97
N HIS A 222 -11.71 -1.50 -1.50
CA HIS A 222 -10.76 -0.60 -0.85
C HIS A 222 -11.43 0.76 -0.65
N ILE A 223 -11.56 1.22 0.58
CA ILE A 223 -12.30 2.42 0.94
C ILE A 223 -11.70 3.13 2.16
N HIS A 224 -11.70 4.46 2.19
CA HIS A 224 -11.49 5.22 3.42
C HIS A 224 -12.75 5.18 4.25
N ALA A 225 -12.64 4.97 5.56
CA ALA A 225 -13.79 5.10 6.45
C ALA A 225 -13.37 5.59 7.84
N ALA A 226 -14.18 6.47 8.41
CA ALA A 226 -13.96 7.03 9.73
C ALA A 226 -12.59 7.71 9.89
N GLU A 227 -12.06 8.36 8.85
CA GLU A 227 -10.83 9.14 8.95
C GLU A 227 -11.05 10.39 9.80
N ASP A 228 -12.22 11.02 9.67
CA ASP A 228 -12.64 12.17 10.47
C ASP A 228 -14.04 11.95 11.03
N LEU A 229 -14.38 12.68 12.11
CA LEU A 229 -15.73 12.67 12.71
C LEU A 229 -16.83 13.11 11.74
N TYR A 230 -16.47 13.85 10.69
CA TYR A 230 -17.41 14.24 9.65
C TYR A 230 -18.04 13.02 8.97
N ASP A 231 -17.25 12.02 8.61
CA ASP A 231 -17.73 10.80 7.95
C ASP A 231 -18.74 10.06 8.83
N VAL A 232 -18.43 9.89 10.12
CA VAL A 232 -19.32 9.25 11.10
C VAL A 232 -20.62 10.05 11.24
N SER A 233 -20.50 11.37 11.44
CA SER A 233 -21.66 12.27 11.62
C SER A 233 -22.56 12.27 10.38
N TYR A 234 -21.95 12.26 9.19
CA TYR A 234 -22.67 12.19 7.91
C TYR A 234 -23.46 10.88 7.79
N SER A 235 -22.84 9.74 8.11
CA SER A 235 -23.49 8.43 8.04
C SER A 235 -24.69 8.34 9.01
N HIS A 236 -24.52 8.80 10.23
CA HIS A 236 -25.61 8.83 11.21
C HIS A 236 -26.72 9.78 10.81
N HIS A 237 -26.39 10.99 10.29
CA HIS A 237 -27.38 11.98 9.89
C HIS A 237 -28.25 11.53 8.71
N TRP A 238 -27.61 11.00 7.65
CA TRP A 238 -28.30 10.68 6.41
C TRP A 238 -28.83 9.25 6.32
N TYR A 239 -28.16 8.30 7.00
CA TYR A 239 -28.49 6.88 6.90
C TYR A 239 -28.89 6.23 8.22
N GLY A 240 -28.69 6.91 9.36
CA GLY A 240 -29.04 6.40 10.69
C GLY A 240 -28.23 5.15 11.07
N LYS A 241 -26.99 5.01 10.60
CA LYS A 241 -26.18 3.80 10.72
C LYS A 241 -24.71 4.09 10.96
N ASP A 242 -24.03 3.16 11.62
CA ASP A 242 -22.58 3.10 11.64
C ASP A 242 -22.02 2.78 10.25
N LEU A 243 -20.78 3.20 10.00
CA LEU A 243 -20.17 3.19 8.67
C LEU A 243 -20.05 1.79 8.09
N LEU A 244 -19.46 0.86 8.84
CA LEU A 244 -19.28 -0.51 8.34
C LEU A 244 -20.59 -1.29 8.34
N ALA A 245 -21.51 -1.00 9.26
CA ALA A 245 -22.86 -1.56 9.23
C ALA A 245 -23.61 -1.17 7.94
N ARG A 246 -23.42 0.08 7.46
CA ARG A 246 -23.97 0.54 6.16
C ARG A 246 -23.34 -0.25 4.99
N LEU A 247 -22.01 -0.35 4.94
CA LEU A 247 -21.30 -1.10 3.88
C LEU A 247 -21.68 -2.58 3.86
N ALA A 248 -21.85 -3.19 5.02
CA ALA A 248 -22.22 -4.60 5.14
C ALA A 248 -23.63 -4.93 4.59
N GLN A 249 -24.55 -3.97 4.56
CA GLN A 249 -25.88 -4.15 3.94
C GLN A 249 -25.81 -4.36 2.43
N PHE A 250 -24.72 -3.90 1.82
CA PHE A 250 -24.43 -4.08 0.40
C PHE A 250 -23.42 -5.21 0.15
N ASP A 251 -23.16 -6.08 1.14
CA ASP A 251 -22.18 -7.18 1.04
C ASP A 251 -20.77 -6.71 0.60
N LEU A 252 -20.37 -5.50 1.00
CA LEU A 252 -19.12 -4.87 0.61
C LEU A 252 -17.96 -5.13 1.59
N ILE A 253 -18.19 -5.90 2.65
CA ILE A 253 -17.16 -6.22 3.64
C ILE A 253 -16.93 -7.72 3.68
N ASP A 254 -15.74 -8.14 3.26
CA ASP A 254 -15.29 -9.53 3.26
C ASP A 254 -13.78 -9.63 3.61
N SER A 255 -13.21 -10.82 3.53
CA SER A 255 -11.81 -11.09 3.86
C SER A 255 -10.79 -10.46 2.90
N LYS A 256 -11.22 -9.88 1.79
CA LYS A 256 -10.40 -9.13 0.84
C LYS A 256 -10.57 -7.61 0.98
N THR A 257 -11.51 -7.18 1.80
CA THR A 257 -11.81 -5.76 2.00
C THR A 257 -10.72 -5.07 2.81
N LEU A 258 -10.34 -3.88 2.36
CA LEU A 258 -9.42 -2.97 3.01
C LEU A 258 -10.14 -1.69 3.39
N VAL A 259 -10.16 -1.38 4.69
CA VAL A 259 -10.66 -0.12 5.26
C VAL A 259 -9.47 0.72 5.69
N ALA A 260 -9.27 1.89 5.08
CA ALA A 260 -8.20 2.80 5.46
C ALA A 260 -8.65 3.72 6.61
N HIS A 261 -7.70 4.05 7.49
CA HIS A 261 -7.82 4.92 8.67
C HIS A 261 -8.61 4.33 9.84
N GLY A 262 -9.93 4.33 9.80
CA GLY A 262 -10.79 3.76 10.84
C GLY A 262 -10.65 4.41 12.21
N LEU A 263 -10.33 5.72 12.31
CA LEU A 263 -10.01 6.39 13.57
C LEU A 263 -11.22 6.46 14.53
N TYR A 264 -12.39 6.58 13.96
CA TYR A 264 -13.66 6.81 14.68
C TYR A 264 -14.67 5.67 14.47
N LEU A 265 -14.21 4.46 14.12
CA LEU A 265 -15.08 3.29 14.06
C LEU A 265 -15.68 3.00 15.42
N SER A 266 -16.97 2.65 15.45
CA SER A 266 -17.64 2.20 16.66
C SER A 266 -17.13 0.81 17.07
N LYS A 267 -17.42 0.39 18.31
CA LYS A 267 -17.11 -0.98 18.76
C LYS A 267 -17.84 -2.04 17.96
N ASP A 268 -19.05 -1.72 17.49
CA ASP A 268 -19.85 -2.62 16.65
C ASP A 268 -19.24 -2.73 15.25
N ASP A 269 -18.76 -1.62 14.67
CA ASP A 269 -18.00 -1.63 13.41
C ASP A 269 -16.72 -2.47 13.53
N ILE A 270 -15.95 -2.34 14.62
CA ILE A 270 -14.74 -3.14 14.86
C ILE A 270 -15.09 -4.62 15.01
N THR A 271 -16.17 -4.93 15.71
CA THR A 271 -16.66 -6.30 15.85
C THR A 271 -17.02 -6.88 14.48
N LEU A 272 -17.71 -6.12 13.65
CA LEU A 272 -18.11 -6.51 12.29
C LEU A 272 -16.87 -6.70 11.40
N LEU A 273 -15.93 -5.77 11.42
CA LEU A 273 -14.65 -5.86 10.70
C LEU A 273 -13.92 -7.19 11.01
N ASN A 274 -13.80 -7.51 12.31
CA ASN A 274 -13.16 -8.75 12.76
C ASN A 274 -13.94 -10.01 12.39
N GLN A 275 -15.27 -9.99 12.43
CA GLN A 275 -16.13 -11.11 12.03
C GLN A 275 -16.05 -11.38 10.53
N ARG A 276 -15.93 -10.36 9.72
CA ARG A 276 -15.77 -10.43 8.26
C ARG A 276 -14.35 -10.72 7.81
N ASP A 277 -13.41 -10.80 8.76
CA ASP A 277 -11.97 -11.02 8.53
C ASP A 277 -11.36 -9.99 7.58
N ALA A 278 -11.92 -8.77 7.56
CA ALA A 278 -11.47 -7.65 6.78
C ALA A 278 -10.24 -6.98 7.41
N PHE A 279 -9.53 -6.14 6.64
CA PHE A 279 -8.34 -5.43 7.09
C PHE A 279 -8.65 -3.98 7.44
N LEU A 280 -8.06 -3.51 8.54
CA LEU A 280 -7.88 -2.09 8.81
C LEU A 280 -6.46 -1.68 8.49
N VAL A 281 -6.27 -0.62 7.71
CA VAL A 281 -4.95 -0.05 7.44
C VAL A 281 -4.79 1.26 8.20
N HIS A 282 -3.85 1.27 9.14
CA HIS A 282 -3.50 2.43 9.95
C HIS A 282 -2.40 3.24 9.26
N ASN A 283 -2.66 4.53 9.05
CA ASN A 283 -1.81 5.48 8.34
C ASN A 283 -1.33 6.56 9.33
N ALA A 284 -0.41 6.19 10.25
CA ALA A 284 -0.08 7.02 11.41
C ALA A 284 0.44 8.41 11.02
N ARG A 285 1.37 8.49 10.04
CA ARG A 285 1.95 9.76 9.61
C ARG A 285 0.92 10.68 8.97
N SER A 286 0.07 10.13 8.10
CA SER A 286 -1.00 10.89 7.46
C SER A 286 -2.02 11.39 8.47
N ASN A 287 -2.48 10.52 9.38
CA ASN A 287 -3.41 10.90 10.43
C ASN A 287 -2.87 12.04 11.31
N MET A 288 -1.58 12.00 11.63
CA MET A 288 -0.90 13.06 12.38
C MET A 288 -0.80 14.36 11.57
N ASN A 289 -0.39 14.26 10.29
CA ASN A 289 -0.28 15.41 9.39
C ASN A 289 -1.61 16.13 9.19
N ASN A 290 -2.70 15.36 9.03
CA ASN A 290 -4.04 15.87 8.80
C ASN A 290 -4.76 16.29 10.09
N HIS A 291 -4.12 16.08 11.26
CA HIS A 291 -4.67 16.40 12.57
C HIS A 291 -6.07 15.78 12.83
N VAL A 292 -6.31 14.59 12.31
CA VAL A 292 -7.61 13.90 12.35
C VAL A 292 -7.83 13.04 13.59
N GLY A 293 -6.87 12.97 14.51
CA GLY A 293 -7.00 12.24 15.78
C GLY A 293 -6.29 10.89 15.80
N TYR A 294 -6.79 9.97 16.65
CA TYR A 294 -6.16 8.68 16.90
C TYR A 294 -7.19 7.59 17.21
N ASN A 295 -6.96 6.37 16.70
CA ASN A 295 -7.78 5.22 17.03
C ASN A 295 -7.30 4.56 18.34
N HIS A 296 -8.05 4.71 19.41
CA HIS A 296 -7.75 4.10 20.73
C HIS A 296 -8.05 2.60 20.80
N HIS A 297 -8.65 2.02 19.75
CA HIS A 297 -9.05 0.62 19.65
C HIS A 297 -8.17 -0.22 18.73
N LEU A 298 -6.95 0.24 18.39
CA LEU A 298 -6.04 -0.52 17.53
C LEU A 298 -5.73 -1.93 18.05
N SER A 299 -5.70 -2.11 19.40
CA SER A 299 -5.51 -3.41 20.03
C SER A 299 -6.66 -4.40 19.81
N ASP A 300 -7.83 -3.90 19.44
CA ASP A 300 -9.03 -4.72 19.23
C ASP A 300 -9.16 -5.18 17.77
N ILE A 301 -8.29 -4.69 16.86
CA ILE A 301 -8.29 -5.00 15.44
C ILE A 301 -7.47 -6.27 15.19
N ARG A 302 -8.11 -7.31 14.63
CA ARG A 302 -7.45 -8.59 14.32
C ARG A 302 -6.46 -8.46 13.16
N ASN A 303 -6.91 -7.91 12.04
CA ASN A 303 -6.14 -7.75 10.81
C ASN A 303 -5.72 -6.28 10.64
N LEU A 304 -4.91 -5.79 11.59
CA LEU A 304 -4.30 -4.46 11.49
C LEU A 304 -3.14 -4.53 10.50
N ALA A 305 -3.14 -3.65 9.50
CA ALA A 305 -2.02 -3.43 8.59
C ALA A 305 -1.55 -1.97 8.65
N LEU A 306 -0.40 -1.67 8.04
CA LEU A 306 0.16 -0.32 7.97
C LEU A 306 0.19 0.18 6.53
N GLY A 307 -0.15 1.45 6.35
CA GLY A 307 -0.06 2.17 5.09
C GLY A 307 0.46 3.58 5.31
N THR A 308 0.82 4.26 4.25
CA THR A 308 1.41 5.61 4.32
C THR A 308 0.49 6.70 3.81
N ASP A 309 -0.67 6.31 3.22
CA ASP A 309 -1.54 7.25 2.55
C ASP A 309 -0.74 8.06 1.47
N GLY A 310 -1.05 9.31 1.21
CA GLY A 310 -0.35 10.15 0.23
C GLY A 310 1.07 10.60 0.63
N ILE A 311 1.70 10.04 1.68
CA ILE A 311 2.97 10.52 2.25
C ILE A 311 4.14 9.57 1.96
N GLY A 312 4.32 9.17 0.70
CA GLY A 312 5.41 8.28 0.29
C GLY A 312 5.20 6.84 0.76
N SER A 313 6.24 5.97 0.67
CA SER A 313 6.12 4.53 0.95
C SER A 313 7.19 4.03 1.92
N ASP A 314 7.76 4.88 2.79
CA ASP A 314 8.74 4.45 3.79
C ASP A 314 8.04 3.73 4.96
N MET A 315 7.97 2.40 4.88
CA MET A 315 7.30 1.58 5.88
C MET A 315 8.13 1.36 7.16
N PHE A 316 9.44 1.58 7.12
CA PHE A 316 10.25 1.62 8.34
C PHE A 316 9.90 2.86 9.17
N GLU A 317 9.77 4.00 8.50
CA GLU A 317 9.34 5.24 9.14
C GLU A 317 7.89 5.12 9.62
N GLU A 318 6.99 4.60 8.80
CA GLU A 318 5.58 4.41 9.16
C GLU A 318 5.42 3.57 10.44
N MET A 319 6.11 2.44 10.54
CA MET A 319 6.08 1.60 11.73
C MET A 319 6.57 2.33 12.98
N LYS A 320 7.63 3.14 12.88
CA LYS A 320 8.14 3.96 14.00
C LYS A 320 7.11 4.99 14.46
N PHE A 321 6.53 5.73 13.52
CA PHE A 321 5.51 6.73 13.83
C PHE A 321 4.24 6.09 14.40
N ALA A 322 3.81 4.96 13.86
CA ALA A 322 2.68 4.21 14.39
C ALA A 322 2.91 3.79 15.85
N PHE A 323 4.09 3.22 16.15
CA PHE A 323 4.45 2.85 17.51
C PHE A 323 4.56 4.07 18.44
N PHE A 324 5.30 5.11 18.07
CA PHE A 324 5.48 6.27 18.93
C PHE A 324 4.17 7.03 19.17
N LYS A 325 3.33 7.19 18.12
CA LYS A 325 2.01 7.81 18.30
C LYS A 325 1.09 6.98 19.18
N HIS A 326 1.15 5.65 19.06
CA HIS A 326 0.40 4.76 19.93
C HIS A 326 0.80 4.94 21.42
N ARG A 327 2.11 5.02 21.69
CA ARG A 327 2.61 5.24 23.04
C ARG A 327 2.27 6.63 23.58
N ASP A 328 2.39 7.66 22.76
CA ASP A 328 2.00 9.04 23.08
C ASP A 328 0.49 9.13 23.44
N ALA A 329 -0.35 8.38 22.74
CA ALA A 329 -1.78 8.27 23.02
C ALA A 329 -2.14 7.35 24.20
N GLY A 330 -1.17 6.80 24.92
CA GLY A 330 -1.38 5.90 26.07
C GLY A 330 -1.75 4.46 25.69
N GLY A 331 -1.52 4.04 24.44
CA GLY A 331 -1.85 2.71 23.97
C GLY A 331 -0.95 1.60 24.54
N PRO A 332 -1.48 0.36 24.67
CA PRO A 332 -0.78 -0.76 25.34
C PRO A 332 0.18 -1.54 24.43
N LEU A 333 0.10 -1.40 23.10
CA LEU A 333 0.86 -2.22 22.15
C LEU A 333 2.36 -1.87 22.15
N TRP A 334 3.19 -2.88 21.89
CA TRP A 334 4.64 -2.80 21.79
C TRP A 334 5.11 -2.95 20.32
N PRO A 335 6.41 -2.77 20.01
CA PRO A 335 6.92 -2.84 18.63
C PRO A 335 6.56 -4.12 17.88
N ASP A 336 6.48 -5.26 18.55
CA ASP A 336 6.11 -6.56 17.97
C ASP A 336 4.70 -6.56 17.33
N SER A 337 3.75 -5.84 17.96
CA SER A 337 2.41 -5.68 17.40
C SER A 337 2.43 -4.89 16.09
N PHE A 338 3.26 -3.85 15.99
CA PHE A 338 3.42 -3.07 14.77
C PHE A 338 4.27 -3.80 13.73
N ALA A 339 5.25 -4.62 14.13
CA ALA A 339 5.94 -5.54 13.24
C ALA A 339 4.98 -6.56 12.61
N LYS A 340 4.05 -7.11 13.40
CA LYS A 340 2.97 -7.95 12.89
C LYS A 340 2.09 -7.17 11.92
N ALA A 341 1.68 -5.95 12.26
CA ALA A 341 0.86 -5.10 11.37
C ALA A 341 1.57 -4.80 10.04
N LEU A 342 2.89 -4.59 10.06
CA LEU A 342 3.69 -4.44 8.85
C LEU A 342 3.65 -5.70 7.97
N THR A 343 3.64 -6.90 8.56
CA THR A 343 3.59 -8.16 7.80
C THR A 343 2.19 -8.53 7.32
N ASN A 344 1.12 -8.02 7.95
CA ASN A 344 -0.26 -8.32 7.55
C ASN A 344 -0.61 -7.82 6.15
N GLY A 345 0.12 -6.84 5.61
CA GLY A 345 0.01 -6.46 4.19
C GLY A 345 0.30 -7.61 3.23
N ASN A 346 1.23 -8.50 3.58
CA ASN A 346 1.53 -9.71 2.79
C ASN A 346 0.36 -10.71 2.79
N GLU A 347 -0.37 -10.83 3.89
CA GLU A 347 -1.57 -11.67 3.95
C GLU A 347 -2.67 -11.12 3.03
N LEU A 348 -2.89 -9.80 3.05
CA LEU A 348 -3.84 -9.14 2.15
C LEU A 348 -3.45 -9.33 0.67
N MET A 349 -2.15 -9.20 0.35
CA MET A 349 -1.61 -9.52 -0.99
C MET A 349 -1.87 -10.98 -1.35
N SER A 350 -1.64 -11.91 -0.42
CA SER A 350 -1.84 -13.35 -0.64
C SER A 350 -3.29 -13.68 -1.02
N ARG A 351 -4.25 -13.09 -0.33
CA ARG A 351 -5.69 -13.30 -0.59
C ARG A 351 -6.13 -12.79 -1.96
N ASN A 352 -5.53 -11.71 -2.42
CA ASN A 352 -5.89 -11.07 -3.70
C ASN A 352 -5.13 -11.65 -4.90
N PHE A 353 -3.84 -11.94 -4.74
CA PHE A 353 -3.04 -12.54 -5.82
C PHE A 353 -3.20 -14.05 -5.96
N GLY A 354 -3.73 -14.74 -4.95
CA GLY A 354 -3.82 -16.20 -4.93
C GLY A 354 -2.44 -16.88 -4.86
N ALA A 355 -1.45 -16.22 -4.25
CA ALA A 355 -0.09 -16.70 -4.08
C ALA A 355 0.36 -16.49 -2.62
N LYS A 356 1.47 -17.09 -2.21
CA LYS A 356 1.97 -16.97 -0.83
C LYS A 356 3.04 -15.89 -0.75
N PHE A 357 2.84 -14.89 0.10
CA PHE A 357 3.79 -13.81 0.38
C PHE A 357 4.11 -13.72 1.88
N GLY A 358 5.24 -13.13 2.21
CA GLY A 358 5.53 -12.65 3.57
C GLY A 358 6.30 -13.60 4.47
N LEU A 359 6.67 -14.81 4.02
CA LEU A 359 7.53 -15.70 4.79
C LEU A 359 8.77 -16.11 4.00
N LEU A 360 9.86 -16.34 4.71
CA LEU A 360 11.08 -16.95 4.19
C LEU A 360 10.94 -18.48 4.30
N GLU A 361 10.11 -19.06 3.42
CA GLU A 361 9.80 -20.49 3.41
C GLU A 361 9.63 -21.00 1.96
N ALA A 362 9.86 -22.29 1.75
CA ALA A 362 9.63 -22.91 0.44
C ALA A 362 8.16 -22.76 0.00
N GLY A 363 7.96 -22.38 -1.25
CA GLY A 363 6.64 -22.14 -1.85
C GLY A 363 6.13 -20.69 -1.71
N TYR A 364 6.86 -19.81 -1.02
CA TYR A 364 6.55 -18.39 -0.96
C TYR A 364 7.22 -17.62 -2.10
N LYS A 365 6.59 -16.51 -2.52
CA LYS A 365 7.16 -15.63 -3.53
C LYS A 365 8.49 -15.05 -3.07
N ALA A 366 9.45 -14.98 -3.98
CA ALA A 366 10.75 -14.36 -3.75
C ALA A 366 10.65 -12.84 -3.95
N ASP A 367 9.80 -12.21 -3.13
CA ASP A 367 9.76 -10.77 -2.90
C ASP A 367 10.53 -10.52 -1.61
N LEU A 368 11.71 -9.88 -1.68
CA LEU A 368 12.66 -9.80 -0.57
C LEU A 368 13.21 -8.39 -0.41
N THR A 369 13.33 -7.93 0.83
CA THR A 369 14.02 -6.71 1.20
C THR A 369 15.36 -7.05 1.83
N ILE A 370 16.46 -6.55 1.26
CA ILE A 370 17.83 -6.83 1.70
C ILE A 370 18.39 -5.56 2.34
N CYS A 371 18.80 -5.68 3.61
CA CYS A 371 19.28 -4.56 4.40
C CYS A 371 20.73 -4.74 4.81
N ASP A 372 21.48 -3.64 4.77
CA ASP A 372 22.80 -3.50 5.32
C ASP A 372 22.67 -2.79 6.68
N TYR A 373 22.61 -3.59 7.74
CA TYR A 373 22.40 -3.10 9.10
C TYR A 373 23.37 -3.78 10.06
N ASN A 374 24.32 -3.01 10.58
CA ASN A 374 25.23 -3.47 11.60
C ASN A 374 24.61 -3.28 13.00
N SER A 375 24.05 -4.35 13.53
CA SER A 375 23.34 -4.32 14.80
C SER A 375 24.30 -4.04 15.96
N PRO A 376 24.05 -3.03 16.80
CA PRO A 376 24.90 -2.73 17.97
C PRO A 376 24.70 -3.71 19.13
N THR A 377 23.67 -4.56 19.08
CA THR A 377 23.34 -5.58 20.08
C THR A 377 23.01 -6.90 19.35
N PRO A 378 23.01 -8.07 20.01
CA PRO A 378 22.63 -9.32 19.36
C PRO A 378 21.27 -9.23 18.68
N LEU A 379 21.18 -9.68 17.42
CA LEU A 379 19.95 -9.71 16.67
C LEU A 379 19.23 -11.04 16.91
N LEU A 380 18.12 -10.99 17.62
CA LEU A 380 17.37 -12.15 18.07
C LEU A 380 15.90 -12.05 17.63
N ALA A 381 15.19 -13.18 17.57
CA ALA A 381 13.75 -13.20 17.27
C ALA A 381 12.94 -12.29 18.23
N ASP A 382 13.27 -12.32 19.53
CA ASP A 382 12.54 -11.58 20.56
C ASP A 382 12.80 -10.06 20.55
N ASN A 383 13.83 -9.57 19.84
CA ASN A 383 14.17 -8.14 19.81
C ASN A 383 14.16 -7.51 18.42
N ILE A 384 13.89 -8.27 17.36
CA ILE A 384 13.92 -7.76 15.98
C ILE A 384 12.99 -6.56 15.75
N ALA A 385 11.78 -6.59 16.31
CA ALA A 385 10.84 -5.48 16.25
C ALA A 385 11.39 -4.20 16.90
N GLY A 386 12.15 -4.35 17.98
CA GLY A 386 12.89 -3.26 18.62
C GLY A 386 13.99 -2.69 17.74
N HIS A 387 14.74 -3.55 17.01
CA HIS A 387 15.74 -3.08 16.04
C HIS A 387 15.12 -2.25 14.92
N ILE A 388 13.93 -2.63 14.43
CA ILE A 388 13.21 -1.83 13.42
C ILE A 388 12.73 -0.52 14.03
N ALA A 389 12.07 -0.57 15.19
CA ALA A 389 11.51 0.63 15.83
C ALA A 389 12.55 1.68 16.22
N PHE A 390 13.75 1.26 16.64
CA PHE A 390 14.75 2.15 17.23
C PHE A 390 16.07 2.26 16.45
N GLY A 391 16.34 1.37 15.50
CA GLY A 391 17.63 1.29 14.81
C GLY A 391 17.55 1.31 13.31
N MET A 392 16.82 0.40 12.70
CA MET A 392 16.73 0.29 11.24
C MET A 392 15.90 1.42 10.62
N GLY A 393 16.14 1.70 9.36
CA GLY A 393 15.38 2.66 8.55
C GLY A 393 15.58 2.35 7.08
N SER A 394 14.88 3.07 6.20
CA SER A 394 15.02 2.94 4.74
C SER A 394 16.45 3.17 4.25
N GLY A 395 17.26 3.96 4.96
CA GLY A 395 18.70 4.10 4.70
C GLY A 395 19.50 2.80 4.84
N SER A 396 18.96 1.79 5.54
CA SER A 396 19.56 0.44 5.63
C SER A 396 19.27 -0.41 4.41
N VAL A 397 18.32 -0.07 3.55
CA VAL A 397 17.97 -0.84 2.35
C VAL A 397 19.15 -0.84 1.38
N HIS A 398 19.63 -2.03 1.03
CA HIS A 398 20.74 -2.25 0.12
C HIS A 398 20.25 -2.73 -1.25
N SER A 399 19.33 -3.68 -1.26
CA SER A 399 18.77 -4.25 -2.49
C SER A 399 17.31 -4.68 -2.26
N VAL A 400 16.54 -4.75 -3.34
CA VAL A 400 15.15 -5.22 -3.34
C VAL A 400 14.96 -6.20 -4.47
N MET A 401 14.38 -7.34 -4.15
CA MET A 401 13.99 -8.37 -5.11
C MET A 401 12.46 -8.43 -5.19
N VAL A 402 11.93 -8.37 -6.39
CA VAL A 402 10.51 -8.57 -6.66
C VAL A 402 10.36 -9.70 -7.67
N ASN A 403 9.53 -10.67 -7.36
CA ASN A 403 9.25 -11.79 -8.24
C ASN A 403 10.52 -12.57 -8.67
N GLY A 404 11.49 -12.73 -7.75
CA GLY A 404 12.76 -13.38 -8.01
C GLY A 404 13.79 -12.55 -8.76
N VAL A 405 13.47 -11.31 -9.15
CA VAL A 405 14.36 -10.40 -9.91
C VAL A 405 14.84 -9.27 -9.00
N MET A 406 16.16 -9.01 -9.00
CA MET A 406 16.71 -7.81 -8.36
C MET A 406 16.30 -6.57 -9.15
N VAL A 407 15.35 -5.80 -8.63
CA VAL A 407 14.86 -4.55 -9.25
C VAL A 407 15.64 -3.32 -8.76
N TYR A 408 16.26 -3.43 -7.61
CA TYR A 408 17.15 -2.44 -7.00
C TYR A 408 18.33 -3.19 -6.38
N GLU A 409 19.54 -2.89 -6.80
CA GLU A 409 20.72 -3.63 -6.41
C GLU A 409 21.86 -2.67 -6.06
N ASP A 410 22.53 -2.95 -4.93
CA ASP A 410 23.63 -2.12 -4.46
C ASP A 410 23.28 -0.61 -4.43
N ARG A 411 22.04 -0.33 -4.04
CA ARG A 411 21.43 1.03 -3.98
C ARG A 411 21.29 1.72 -5.34
N GLN A 412 21.18 0.94 -6.42
CA GLN A 412 21.03 1.47 -7.78
C GLN A 412 19.91 0.74 -8.55
N PHE A 413 19.25 1.47 -9.44
CA PHE A 413 18.43 0.90 -10.49
C PHE A 413 19.30 0.64 -11.72
N ASN A 414 18.90 -0.31 -12.56
CA ASN A 414 19.60 -0.64 -13.80
C ASN A 414 19.21 0.24 -15.00
N PHE A 415 18.50 1.34 -14.75
CA PHE A 415 18.04 2.29 -15.77
C PHE A 415 18.23 3.75 -15.31
N ASP A 416 18.11 4.68 -16.26
CA ASP A 416 18.32 6.12 -16.02
C ASP A 416 17.16 6.74 -15.22
N CYS A 417 17.35 6.89 -13.90
CA CYS A 417 16.41 7.59 -13.02
C CYS A 417 16.43 9.10 -13.21
N ASP A 418 17.57 9.70 -13.58
CA ASP A 418 17.70 11.16 -13.67
C ASP A 418 16.82 11.72 -14.77
N SER A 419 16.69 11.01 -15.88
CA SER A 419 15.75 11.34 -16.96
C SER A 419 14.29 11.30 -16.46
N ILE A 420 13.92 10.29 -15.67
CA ILE A 420 12.55 10.18 -15.07
C ILE A 420 12.30 11.39 -14.16
N TYR A 421 13.22 11.72 -13.25
CA TYR A 421 13.07 12.88 -12.38
C TYR A 421 13.01 14.21 -13.15
N ALA A 422 13.77 14.34 -14.26
CA ALA A 422 13.72 15.52 -15.09
C ALA A 422 12.36 15.73 -15.76
N GLN A 423 11.75 14.67 -16.27
CA GLN A 423 10.40 14.72 -16.85
C GLN A 423 9.32 14.92 -15.79
N ALA A 424 9.44 14.24 -14.64
CA ALA A 424 8.53 14.40 -13.51
C ALA A 424 8.44 15.86 -13.03
N ARG A 425 9.58 16.58 -12.99
CA ARG A 425 9.59 18.03 -12.66
C ARG A 425 8.81 18.86 -13.67
N LYS A 426 8.86 18.54 -14.97
CA LYS A 426 8.07 19.23 -16.01
C LYS A 426 6.57 18.93 -15.87
N ALA A 427 6.23 17.65 -15.68
CA ALA A 427 4.86 17.22 -15.46
C ALA A 427 4.26 17.87 -14.20
N ALA A 428 5.01 17.94 -13.09
CA ALA A 428 4.61 18.62 -11.86
C ALA A 428 4.32 20.10 -12.08
N ALA A 429 5.21 20.83 -12.76
CA ALA A 429 4.99 22.25 -13.06
C ALA A 429 3.76 22.48 -13.94
N SER A 430 3.45 21.56 -14.86
CA SER A 430 2.25 21.62 -15.69
C SER A 430 0.98 21.31 -14.87
N MET A 431 1.01 20.29 -14.01
CA MET A 431 -0.07 19.92 -13.12
C MET A 431 -0.42 21.08 -12.14
N TRP A 432 0.58 21.72 -11.54
CA TRP A 432 0.34 22.83 -10.60
C TRP A 432 -0.30 24.03 -11.28
N ARG A 433 0.06 24.34 -12.54
CA ARG A 433 -0.66 25.39 -13.32
C ARG A 433 -2.12 25.02 -13.56
N ARG A 434 -2.43 23.73 -13.84
CA ARG A 434 -3.82 23.28 -13.94
C ARG A 434 -4.56 23.40 -12.62
N MET A 435 -3.90 23.07 -11.48
CA MET A 435 -4.49 23.29 -10.15
C MET A 435 -4.85 24.76 -9.91
N ASP A 436 -3.98 25.69 -10.29
CA ASP A 436 -4.24 27.12 -10.15
C ASP A 436 -5.42 27.59 -11.01
N ALA A 437 -5.61 26.96 -12.17
CA ALA A 437 -6.76 27.26 -13.04
C ALA A 437 -8.10 26.69 -12.52
N LEU A 438 -8.06 25.77 -11.55
CA LEU A 438 -9.24 25.16 -10.89
C LEU A 438 -9.68 25.92 -9.62
N ALA A 439 -9.07 27.03 -9.30
CA ALA A 439 -9.33 27.81 -8.07
C ALA A 439 -10.65 28.59 -8.11
#